data_0e3abe06da64f1910d675e7d2586aa8a
#
_entry.id   0e3abe06da64f1910d675e7d2586aa8a
#
_cell.length_a   1.000
_cell.length_b   1.000
_cell.length_c   1.000
_cell.angle_alpha   90.00
_cell.angle_beta   90.00
_cell.angle_gamma   90.00
#
_symmetry.space_group_name_H-M   'P 1'
#
loop_
_entity.id
_entity.type
_entity.pdbx_description
1 polymer ?
#
loop_
_entity_poly.entity_id
_entity_poly.type
_entity_poly.pdbx_seq_one_letter_code
_entity_poly.pdbx_strand_id
1 'polypeptide(L)'
;GGWLSQCGYEKEHIESFITEADIARIASWGCDHVRLPFDYNIILDDSGNVLESGLKLLERCADWCGVHGLSIILDLHKTMGFSFDKGEQESGFFEDQRYQDIFVNLWSHIAKRFGNRNDVAFELLNEITERRFAEIWNRIAARTITEIRRYAPDNFVLIGGIYQNSIFGLTLLDKPCDDHIVFSFHYYNPLVFTHQKAHWIDKMTDECEISYPGPTKEY
;
A
#
# COMPACT_ATOMS: atom_id res chain seq x y z
N GLY A 1 0.77 9.06 -1.42
CA GLY A 1 2.14 9.05 -1.89
C GLY A 1 2.89 10.31 -1.52
N GLY A 2 4.18 10.33 -1.83
CA GLY A 2 5.02 11.53 -1.68
C GLY A 2 5.63 11.75 -0.29
N TRP A 3 5.29 10.96 0.72
CA TRP A 3 5.96 11.02 2.02
C TRP A 3 6.88 9.81 2.27
N LEU A 4 6.32 8.62 2.50
CA LEU A 4 7.09 7.39 2.74
C LEU A 4 7.09 6.46 1.53
N SER A 5 6.45 6.87 0.45
CA SER A 5 6.38 6.15 -0.82
C SER A 5 6.50 7.14 -1.99
N GLN A 6 7.12 6.71 -3.08
CA GLN A 6 7.32 7.52 -4.29
C GLN A 6 8.01 8.85 -4.01
N CYS A 7 9.06 8.83 -3.19
CA CYS A 7 9.85 10.01 -2.81
C CYS A 7 11.35 9.70 -2.92
N GLY A 8 12.20 10.72 -2.71
CA GLY A 8 13.66 10.56 -2.74
C GLY A 8 14.26 9.97 -1.47
N TYR A 9 13.46 9.68 -0.46
CA TYR A 9 13.84 9.11 0.85
C TYR A 9 14.85 9.94 1.66
N GLU A 10 15.02 11.22 1.33
CA GLU A 10 15.90 12.12 2.10
C GLU A 10 15.36 12.28 3.52
N LYS A 11 16.29 12.24 4.48
CA LYS A 11 15.96 12.30 5.91
C LYS A 11 15.13 13.53 6.27
N GLU A 12 15.49 14.70 5.74
CA GLU A 12 14.77 15.96 6.01
C GLU A 12 13.32 15.88 5.51
N HIS A 13 13.09 15.32 4.32
CA HIS A 13 11.76 15.10 3.77
C HIS A 13 10.93 14.18 4.67
N ILE A 14 11.48 13.02 5.04
CA ILE A 14 10.79 12.03 5.88
C ILE A 14 10.42 12.62 7.25
N GLU A 15 11.26 13.49 7.82
CA GLU A 15 11.05 14.07 9.14
C GLU A 15 10.08 15.25 9.16
N SER A 16 9.90 15.97 8.04
CA SER A 16 9.18 17.24 8.01
C SER A 16 7.98 17.34 7.07
N PHE A 17 7.84 16.44 6.10
CA PHE A 17 6.80 16.54 5.05
C PHE A 17 5.40 16.32 5.58
N ILE A 18 5.21 15.35 6.50
CA ILE A 18 3.96 15.11 7.22
C ILE A 18 4.23 15.24 8.73
N THR A 19 3.33 15.90 9.41
CA THR A 19 3.39 16.15 10.85
C THR A 19 2.10 15.71 11.54
N GLU A 20 2.09 15.66 12.86
CA GLU A 20 0.88 15.41 13.64
C GLU A 20 -0.25 16.41 13.33
N ALA A 21 0.10 17.67 13.02
CA ALA A 21 -0.88 18.69 12.66
C ALA A 21 -1.65 18.36 11.36
N ASP A 22 -1.01 17.67 10.41
CA ASP A 22 -1.66 17.22 9.20
C ASP A 22 -2.66 16.09 9.48
N ILE A 23 -2.31 15.16 10.37
CA ILE A 23 -3.20 14.10 10.86
C ILE A 23 -4.40 14.69 11.61
N ALA A 24 -4.16 15.65 12.51
CA ALA A 24 -5.23 16.37 13.20
C ALA A 24 -6.19 17.06 12.23
N ARG A 25 -5.66 17.64 11.15
CA ARG A 25 -6.47 18.28 10.10
C ARG A 25 -7.35 17.26 9.36
N ILE A 26 -6.79 16.08 9.02
CA ILE A 26 -7.56 14.98 8.39
C ILE A 26 -8.71 14.55 9.31
N ALA A 27 -8.44 14.37 10.60
CA ALA A 27 -9.49 14.05 11.59
C ALA A 27 -10.58 15.14 11.64
N SER A 28 -10.21 16.44 11.57
CA SER A 28 -11.16 17.56 11.57
C SER A 28 -12.10 17.59 10.36
N TRP A 29 -11.75 16.90 9.26
CA TRP A 29 -12.60 16.74 8.08
C TRP A 29 -13.64 15.63 8.24
N GLY A 30 -13.64 14.91 9.37
CA GLY A 30 -14.56 13.81 9.63
C GLY A 30 -14.16 12.49 9.00
N CYS A 31 -12.88 12.35 8.62
CA CYS A 31 -12.33 11.05 8.24
C CYS A 31 -12.22 10.14 9.46
N ASP A 32 -12.33 8.83 9.25
CA ASP A 32 -12.21 7.80 10.29
C ASP A 32 -10.91 6.99 10.20
N HIS A 33 -10.20 7.07 9.07
CA HIS A 33 -8.93 6.40 8.89
C HIS A 33 -7.99 7.13 7.92
N VAL A 34 -6.73 6.73 7.96
CA VAL A 34 -5.67 7.13 7.02
C VAL A 34 -5.07 5.88 6.39
N ARG A 35 -4.88 5.87 5.08
CA ARG A 35 -4.04 4.90 4.39
C ARG A 35 -2.64 5.49 4.24
N LEU A 36 -1.65 4.84 4.84
CA LEU A 36 -0.25 5.25 4.81
C LEU A 36 0.54 4.36 3.85
N PRO A 37 0.81 4.81 2.62
CA PRO A 37 1.72 4.11 1.73
C PRO A 37 3.16 4.30 2.18
N PHE A 38 3.92 3.20 2.24
CA PHE A 38 5.36 3.20 2.48
C PHE A 38 6.07 2.20 1.57
N ASP A 39 7.27 2.54 1.14
CA ASP A 39 8.10 1.67 0.31
C ASP A 39 9.07 0.86 1.19
N TYR A 40 9.51 -0.29 0.69
CA TYR A 40 10.44 -1.15 1.42
C TYR A 40 11.73 -0.43 1.84
N ASN A 41 12.20 0.57 1.07
CA ASN A 41 13.37 1.39 1.37
C ASN A 41 13.28 2.13 2.72
N ILE A 42 12.07 2.35 3.22
CA ILE A 42 11.85 2.98 4.54
C ILE A 42 12.16 2.01 5.67
N ILE A 43 11.94 0.71 5.46
CA ILE A 43 11.89 -0.28 6.53
C ILE A 43 12.87 -1.43 6.37
N LEU A 44 13.52 -1.55 5.21
CA LEU A 44 14.54 -2.57 4.95
C LEU A 44 15.88 -1.94 4.59
N ASP A 45 16.97 -2.61 4.95
CA ASP A 45 18.30 -2.36 4.38
C ASP A 45 18.47 -3.08 3.03
N ASP A 46 19.59 -2.83 2.35
CA ASP A 46 19.91 -3.44 1.04
C ASP A 46 20.02 -4.97 1.08
N SER A 47 20.16 -5.57 2.24
CA SER A 47 20.20 -7.03 2.45
C SER A 47 18.82 -7.62 2.77
N GLY A 48 17.78 -6.78 2.93
CA GLY A 48 16.43 -7.18 3.29
C GLY A 48 16.21 -7.37 4.80
N ASN A 49 17.12 -6.87 5.65
CA ASN A 49 16.92 -6.87 7.10
C ASN A 49 16.02 -5.70 7.52
N VAL A 50 15.12 -5.96 8.46
CA VAL A 50 14.20 -4.94 8.96
C VAL A 50 14.94 -3.91 9.83
N LEU A 51 14.75 -2.64 9.52
CA LEU A 51 15.30 -1.49 10.23
C LEU A 51 14.36 -1.02 11.35
N GLU A 52 14.84 -0.99 12.57
CA GLU A 52 14.08 -0.49 13.73
C GLU A 52 13.67 0.99 13.57
N SER A 53 14.46 1.79 12.85
CA SER A 53 14.13 3.19 12.54
C SER A 53 12.86 3.31 11.68
N GLY A 54 12.68 2.42 10.71
CA GLY A 54 11.49 2.39 9.86
C GLY A 54 10.25 1.96 10.64
N LEU A 55 10.36 0.91 11.47
CA LEU A 55 9.27 0.49 12.36
C LEU A 55 8.81 1.63 13.30
N LYS A 56 9.76 2.36 13.91
CA LYS A 56 9.45 3.52 14.75
C LYS A 56 8.78 4.66 14.00
N LEU A 57 9.10 4.83 12.73
CA LEU A 57 8.45 5.84 11.88
C LEU A 57 6.98 5.49 11.63
N LEU A 58 6.69 4.24 11.28
CA LEU A 58 5.32 3.76 11.14
C LEU A 58 4.55 3.85 12.46
N GLU A 59 5.18 3.48 13.59
CA GLU A 59 4.60 3.55 14.93
C GLU A 59 4.24 5.00 15.29
N ARG A 60 5.14 5.94 15.06
CA ARG A 60 4.88 7.38 15.27
C ARG A 60 3.64 7.86 14.51
N CYS A 61 3.48 7.47 13.25
CA CYS A 61 2.31 7.82 12.47
C CYS A 61 1.03 7.18 13.02
N ALA A 62 1.09 5.91 13.41
CA ALA A 62 -0.03 5.22 14.05
C ALA A 62 -0.42 5.86 15.38
N ASP A 63 0.55 6.34 16.16
CA ASP A 63 0.29 7.06 17.42
C ASP A 63 -0.41 8.40 17.17
N TRP A 64 0.04 9.17 16.17
CA TRP A 64 -0.66 10.39 15.77
C TRP A 64 -2.11 10.11 15.34
N CYS A 65 -2.35 9.06 14.55
CA CYS A 65 -3.70 8.66 14.17
C CYS A 65 -4.55 8.31 15.41
N GLY A 66 -4.02 7.50 16.32
CA GLY A 66 -4.74 7.09 17.54
C GLY A 66 -5.06 8.28 18.46
N VAL A 67 -4.15 9.25 18.63
CA VAL A 67 -4.41 10.49 19.41
C VAL A 67 -5.59 11.28 18.86
N HIS A 68 -5.78 11.27 17.53
CA HIS A 68 -6.86 12.00 16.86
C HIS A 68 -8.06 11.12 16.50
N GLY A 69 -8.16 9.90 17.03
CA GLY A 69 -9.30 9.00 16.86
C GLY A 69 -9.43 8.40 15.45
N LEU A 70 -8.32 8.35 14.69
CA LEU A 70 -8.25 7.74 13.38
C LEU A 70 -7.66 6.32 13.45
N SER A 71 -8.17 5.42 12.63
CA SER A 71 -7.50 4.17 12.32
C SER A 71 -6.43 4.38 11.25
N ILE A 72 -5.48 3.44 11.11
CA ILE A 72 -4.46 3.51 10.08
C ILE A 72 -4.36 2.19 9.30
N ILE A 73 -4.26 2.28 7.97
CA ILE A 73 -3.95 1.18 7.07
C ILE A 73 -2.48 1.34 6.66
N LEU A 74 -1.62 0.42 7.08
CA LEU A 74 -0.23 0.35 6.65
C LEU A 74 -0.15 -0.36 5.30
N ASP A 75 0.11 0.40 4.23
CA ASP A 75 0.17 -0.09 2.86
C ASP A 75 1.62 -0.21 2.41
N LEU A 76 2.10 -1.45 2.22
CA LEU A 76 3.37 -1.68 1.56
C LEU A 76 3.21 -1.39 0.07
N HIS A 77 3.71 -0.22 -0.35
CA HIS A 77 3.44 0.30 -1.69
C HIS A 77 4.37 -0.28 -2.76
N LYS A 78 5.61 -0.56 -2.38
CA LYS A 78 6.61 -1.28 -3.17
C LYS A 78 7.34 -2.27 -2.27
N THR A 79 7.77 -3.37 -2.85
CA THR A 79 8.60 -4.36 -2.14
C THR A 79 9.87 -4.65 -2.90
N MET A 80 10.90 -5.16 -2.23
CA MET A 80 12.14 -5.56 -2.88
C MET A 80 11.86 -6.53 -4.03
N GLY A 81 12.31 -6.18 -5.22
CA GLY A 81 12.07 -6.93 -6.46
C GLY A 81 10.71 -6.68 -7.13
N PHE A 82 9.89 -5.73 -6.65
CA PHE A 82 8.66 -5.32 -7.34
C PHE A 82 8.29 -3.87 -7.09
N SER A 83 8.05 -3.15 -8.18
CA SER A 83 7.39 -1.85 -8.22
C SER A 83 6.28 -1.86 -9.27
N PHE A 84 5.17 -1.20 -8.97
CA PHE A 84 4.11 -0.96 -9.95
C PHE A 84 4.44 0.19 -10.91
N ASP A 85 5.43 1.02 -10.60
CA ASP A 85 5.91 2.13 -11.43
C ASP A 85 6.72 1.61 -12.62
N LYS A 86 6.27 1.90 -13.84
CA LYS A 86 6.93 1.47 -15.08
C LYS A 86 8.35 2.02 -15.28
N GLY A 87 8.69 3.11 -14.60
CA GLY A 87 10.01 3.74 -14.65
C GLY A 87 11.06 3.11 -13.76
N GLU A 88 10.67 2.26 -12.83
CA GLU A 88 11.58 1.58 -11.90
C GLU A 88 11.94 0.18 -12.39
N GLN A 89 13.22 -0.17 -12.27
CA GLN A 89 13.74 -1.47 -12.73
C GLN A 89 13.72 -2.54 -11.62
N GLU A 90 12.72 -2.50 -10.76
CA GLU A 90 12.52 -3.51 -9.73
C GLU A 90 11.85 -4.75 -10.32
N SER A 91 12.51 -5.91 -10.23
CA SER A 91 11.98 -7.17 -10.77
C SER A 91 12.48 -8.37 -9.99
N GLY A 92 11.75 -9.49 -10.11
CA GLY A 92 12.14 -10.77 -9.52
C GLY A 92 11.31 -11.21 -8.32
N PHE A 93 10.48 -10.36 -7.72
CA PHE A 93 9.68 -10.72 -6.54
C PHE A 93 8.81 -11.98 -6.72
N PHE A 94 8.19 -12.11 -7.88
CA PHE A 94 7.31 -13.25 -8.14
C PHE A 94 8.06 -14.52 -8.57
N GLU A 95 9.32 -14.40 -8.96
CA GLU A 95 10.15 -15.49 -9.45
C GLU A 95 11.21 -15.96 -8.44
N ASP A 96 11.70 -15.07 -7.57
CA ASP A 96 12.77 -15.38 -6.61
C ASP A 96 12.20 -15.57 -5.19
N GLN A 97 12.33 -16.78 -4.67
CA GLN A 97 11.90 -17.15 -3.32
C GLN A 97 12.54 -16.28 -2.23
N ARG A 98 13.76 -15.78 -2.44
CA ARG A 98 14.45 -14.91 -1.47
C ARG A 98 13.68 -13.61 -1.24
N TYR A 99 13.19 -12.96 -2.30
CA TYR A 99 12.39 -11.75 -2.14
C TYR A 99 11.04 -12.01 -1.45
N GLN A 100 10.43 -13.16 -1.74
CA GLN A 100 9.21 -13.60 -1.06
C GLN A 100 9.45 -13.86 0.43
N ASP A 101 10.60 -14.43 0.79
CA ASP A 101 10.97 -14.66 2.20
C ASP A 101 11.23 -13.35 2.94
N ILE A 102 11.87 -12.37 2.30
CA ILE A 102 12.05 -11.02 2.84
C ILE A 102 10.69 -10.35 3.06
N PHE A 103 9.78 -10.45 2.10
CA PHE A 103 8.42 -9.90 2.20
C PHE A 103 7.64 -10.50 3.39
N VAL A 104 7.64 -11.82 3.54
CA VAL A 104 6.98 -12.49 4.67
C VAL A 104 7.60 -12.09 6.00
N ASN A 105 8.95 -12.01 6.05
CA ASN A 105 9.67 -11.57 7.26
C ASN A 105 9.35 -10.12 7.63
N LEU A 106 9.27 -9.21 6.64
CA LEU A 106 8.86 -7.83 6.86
C LEU A 106 7.48 -7.76 7.55
N TRP A 107 6.49 -8.46 6.99
CA TRP A 107 5.15 -8.50 7.55
C TRP A 107 5.09 -9.17 8.92
N SER A 108 5.95 -10.16 9.20
CA SER A 108 6.10 -10.73 10.54
C SER A 108 6.54 -9.67 11.56
N HIS A 109 7.50 -8.81 11.21
CA HIS A 109 7.97 -7.74 12.09
C HIS A 109 6.91 -6.65 12.31
N ILE A 110 6.18 -6.27 11.25
CA ILE A 110 5.07 -5.34 11.37
C ILE A 110 3.96 -5.93 12.26
N ALA A 111 3.57 -7.19 12.04
CA ALA A 111 2.56 -7.86 12.86
C ALA A 111 2.98 -7.96 14.34
N LYS A 112 4.24 -8.24 14.64
CA LYS A 112 4.77 -8.23 16.02
C LYS A 112 4.66 -6.85 16.68
N ARG A 113 4.92 -5.78 15.92
CA ARG A 113 4.90 -4.40 16.43
C ARG A 113 3.46 -3.90 16.66
N PHE A 114 2.55 -4.23 15.76
CA PHE A 114 1.21 -3.63 15.71
C PHE A 114 0.07 -4.59 16.06
N GLY A 115 0.34 -5.87 16.31
CA GLY A 115 -0.70 -6.90 16.52
C GLY A 115 -1.61 -6.70 17.74
N ASN A 116 -1.22 -5.85 18.68
CA ASN A 116 -2.03 -5.48 19.84
C ASN A 116 -2.83 -4.17 19.62
N ARG A 117 -2.82 -3.62 18.40
CA ARG A 117 -3.47 -2.35 18.04
C ARG A 117 -4.67 -2.61 17.15
N ASN A 118 -5.88 -2.44 17.69
CA ASN A 118 -7.13 -2.60 16.95
C ASN A 118 -7.39 -1.47 15.95
N ASP A 119 -6.65 -0.38 16.03
CA ASP A 119 -6.71 0.78 15.15
C ASP A 119 -5.77 0.64 13.92
N VAL A 120 -5.04 -0.47 13.78
CA VAL A 120 -4.08 -0.71 12.69
C VAL A 120 -4.54 -1.88 11.82
N ALA A 121 -4.59 -1.64 10.50
CA ALA A 121 -4.80 -2.66 9.48
C ALA A 121 -3.57 -2.74 8.55
N PHE A 122 -3.42 -3.87 7.86
CA PHE A 122 -2.28 -4.17 6.99
C PHE A 122 -2.73 -4.35 5.55
N GLU A 123 -2.18 -3.61 4.61
CA GLU A 123 -2.39 -3.81 3.17
C GLU A 123 -1.12 -4.41 2.57
N LEU A 124 -1.21 -5.67 2.12
CA LEU A 124 -0.04 -6.48 1.85
C LEU A 124 0.86 -5.94 0.75
N LEU A 125 0.28 -5.53 -0.38
CA LEU A 125 1.04 -4.96 -1.50
C LEU A 125 0.11 -4.16 -2.42
N ASN A 126 0.57 -2.97 -2.81
CA ASN A 126 -0.13 -2.12 -3.76
C ASN A 126 -0.01 -2.64 -5.19
N GLU A 127 -1.09 -2.53 -5.96
CA GLU A 127 -1.20 -2.55 -7.42
C GLU A 127 -0.33 -3.57 -8.19
N ILE A 128 -0.55 -4.86 -7.97
CA ILE A 128 0.08 -5.90 -8.79
C ILE A 128 -0.40 -5.76 -10.25
N THR A 129 0.55 -5.69 -11.18
CA THR A 129 0.28 -5.23 -12.54
C THR A 129 -0.21 -6.31 -13.49
N GLU A 130 0.40 -7.50 -13.51
CA GLU A 130 0.24 -8.49 -14.56
C GLU A 130 -0.57 -9.71 -14.15
N ARG A 131 -1.43 -10.19 -15.05
CA ARG A 131 -2.27 -11.38 -14.85
C ARG A 131 -1.47 -12.64 -14.49
N ARG A 132 -0.29 -12.80 -15.08
CA ARG A 132 0.55 -13.99 -14.84
C ARG A 132 0.95 -14.15 -13.37
N PHE A 133 0.87 -13.09 -12.59
CA PHE A 133 1.22 -13.11 -11.17
C PHE A 133 0.06 -13.55 -10.26
N ALA A 134 -1.15 -13.73 -10.78
CA ALA A 134 -2.32 -14.01 -9.94
C ALA A 134 -2.14 -15.25 -9.05
N GLU A 135 -1.71 -16.37 -9.63
CA GLU A 135 -1.55 -17.63 -8.88
C GLU A 135 -0.42 -17.57 -7.86
N ILE A 136 0.74 -17.02 -8.24
CA ILE A 136 1.87 -16.88 -7.31
C ILE A 136 1.53 -15.86 -6.21
N TRP A 137 0.80 -14.79 -6.53
CA TRP A 137 0.35 -13.82 -5.54
C TRP A 137 -0.56 -14.46 -4.48
N ASN A 138 -1.53 -15.26 -4.86
CA ASN A 138 -2.38 -15.97 -3.92
C ASN A 138 -1.55 -16.82 -2.94
N ARG A 139 -0.53 -17.54 -3.43
CA ARG A 139 0.37 -18.32 -2.56
C ARG A 139 1.19 -17.45 -1.61
N ILE A 140 1.75 -16.34 -2.11
CA ILE A 140 2.53 -15.40 -1.29
C ILE A 140 1.63 -14.76 -0.23
N ALA A 141 0.45 -14.30 -0.62
CA ALA A 141 -0.52 -13.68 0.30
C ALA A 141 -0.95 -14.66 1.40
N ALA A 142 -1.33 -15.89 1.05
CA ALA A 142 -1.73 -16.91 2.02
C ALA A 142 -0.61 -17.23 3.03
N ARG A 143 0.64 -17.36 2.54
CA ARG A 143 1.81 -17.58 3.40
C ARG A 143 2.06 -16.39 4.34
N THR A 144 1.94 -15.17 3.81
CA THR A 144 2.14 -13.94 4.59
C THR A 144 1.06 -13.78 5.65
N ILE A 145 -0.21 -14.01 5.31
CA ILE A 145 -1.32 -13.96 6.27
C ILE A 145 -1.11 -14.98 7.39
N THR A 146 -0.71 -16.20 7.04
CA THR A 146 -0.40 -17.25 8.04
C THR A 146 0.64 -16.77 9.03
N GLU A 147 1.68 -16.07 8.57
CA GLU A 147 2.71 -15.53 9.47
C GLU A 147 2.19 -14.34 10.29
N ILE A 148 1.42 -13.43 9.68
CA ILE A 148 0.80 -12.29 10.37
C ILE A 148 -0.08 -12.79 11.52
N ARG A 149 -0.93 -13.81 11.31
CA ARG A 149 -1.86 -14.34 12.32
C ARG A 149 -1.21 -14.90 13.57
N ARG A 150 0.08 -15.23 13.52
CA ARG A 150 0.86 -15.65 14.72
C ARG A 150 1.01 -14.53 15.74
N TYR A 151 0.94 -13.26 15.32
CA TYR A 151 1.20 -12.09 16.15
C TYR A 151 0.05 -11.07 16.17
N ALA A 152 -0.77 -11.09 15.13
CA ALA A 152 -1.88 -10.17 14.90
C ALA A 152 -3.14 -10.95 14.47
N PRO A 153 -3.74 -11.72 15.39
CA PRO A 153 -4.87 -12.61 15.05
C PRO A 153 -6.11 -11.84 14.57
N ASP A 154 -6.36 -10.66 15.13
CA ASP A 154 -7.61 -9.91 14.94
C ASP A 154 -7.49 -8.68 14.03
N ASN A 155 -6.26 -8.30 13.61
CA ASN A 155 -6.08 -7.16 12.73
C ASN A 155 -6.61 -7.45 11.32
N PHE A 156 -7.25 -6.46 10.70
CA PHE A 156 -7.65 -6.57 9.32
C PHE A 156 -6.45 -6.62 8.38
N VAL A 157 -6.50 -7.53 7.41
CA VAL A 157 -5.52 -7.62 6.32
C VAL A 157 -6.23 -7.36 5.00
N LEU A 158 -5.77 -6.32 4.29
CA LEU A 158 -6.28 -5.94 2.99
C LEU A 158 -5.44 -6.61 1.89
N ILE A 159 -6.13 -7.19 0.91
CA ILE A 159 -5.49 -7.84 -0.24
C ILE A 159 -6.10 -7.25 -1.51
N GLY A 160 -5.25 -6.66 -2.34
CA GLY A 160 -5.61 -6.25 -3.69
C GLY A 160 -5.36 -7.36 -4.70
N GLY A 161 -6.13 -7.33 -5.78
CA GLY A 161 -5.93 -8.23 -6.92
C GLY A 161 -4.92 -7.68 -7.92
N ILE A 162 -4.73 -8.43 -9.00
CA ILE A 162 -3.92 -8.01 -10.14
C ILE A 162 -4.60 -6.87 -10.94
N TYR A 163 -3.93 -6.40 -12.01
CA TYR A 163 -4.35 -5.27 -12.84
C TYR A 163 -4.58 -3.99 -12.03
N GLN A 164 -3.55 -3.58 -11.28
CA GLN A 164 -3.54 -2.39 -10.44
C GLN A 164 -4.75 -2.37 -9.48
N ASN A 165 -4.98 -3.47 -8.78
CA ASN A 165 -6.11 -3.63 -7.85
C ASN A 165 -7.48 -3.36 -8.52
N SER A 166 -7.65 -3.70 -9.79
CA SER A 166 -8.95 -3.53 -10.46
C SER A 166 -10.03 -4.42 -9.85
N ILE A 167 -11.29 -3.99 -9.96
CA ILE A 167 -12.45 -4.81 -9.55
C ILE A 167 -12.41 -6.20 -10.22
N PHE A 168 -12.00 -6.26 -11.49
CA PHE A 168 -11.86 -7.53 -12.19
C PHE A 168 -10.79 -8.42 -11.56
N GLY A 169 -9.68 -7.83 -11.07
CA GLY A 169 -8.60 -8.55 -10.39
C GLY A 169 -9.06 -9.31 -9.14
N LEU A 170 -10.12 -8.85 -8.46
CA LEU A 170 -10.69 -9.53 -7.29
C LEU A 170 -11.20 -10.93 -7.61
N THR A 171 -11.68 -11.17 -8.82
CA THR A 171 -12.19 -12.49 -9.25
C THR A 171 -11.12 -13.56 -9.33
N LEU A 172 -9.85 -13.17 -9.27
CA LEU A 172 -8.69 -14.05 -9.36
C LEU A 172 -8.00 -14.25 -7.99
N LEU A 173 -8.53 -13.63 -6.94
CA LEU A 173 -8.11 -13.89 -5.57
C LEU A 173 -8.74 -15.18 -5.06
N ASP A 174 -7.98 -15.95 -4.28
CA ASP A 174 -8.50 -17.08 -3.54
C ASP A 174 -9.49 -16.62 -2.47
N LYS A 175 -10.37 -17.54 -2.03
CA LYS A 175 -11.30 -17.23 -0.95
C LYS A 175 -10.55 -16.80 0.31
N PRO A 176 -11.10 -15.83 1.08
CA PRO A 176 -10.53 -15.44 2.35
C PRO A 176 -10.33 -16.65 3.28
N CYS A 177 -9.20 -16.71 3.96
CA CYS A 177 -8.90 -17.77 4.90
C CYS A 177 -9.49 -17.54 6.29
N ASP A 178 -9.88 -16.31 6.60
CA ASP A 178 -10.55 -15.91 7.85
C ASP A 178 -11.43 -14.67 7.67
N ASP A 179 -12.16 -14.29 8.71
CA ASP A 179 -13.14 -13.20 8.68
C ASP A 179 -12.52 -11.79 8.78
N HIS A 180 -11.20 -11.69 9.00
CA HIS A 180 -10.47 -10.42 9.06
C HIS A 180 -9.70 -10.11 7.78
N ILE A 181 -10.06 -10.76 6.67
CA ILE A 181 -9.53 -10.45 5.33
C ILE A 181 -10.50 -9.53 4.61
N VAL A 182 -9.96 -8.43 4.06
CA VAL A 182 -10.69 -7.46 3.26
C VAL A 182 -10.14 -7.44 1.84
N PHE A 183 -10.97 -7.63 0.85
CA PHE A 183 -10.58 -7.44 -0.55
C PHE A 183 -10.65 -5.97 -0.92
N SER A 184 -9.51 -5.43 -1.32
CA SER A 184 -9.33 -4.03 -1.71
C SER A 184 -9.33 -3.89 -3.23
N PHE A 185 -9.94 -2.81 -3.73
CA PHE A 185 -9.83 -2.45 -5.16
C PHE A 185 -9.68 -0.93 -5.32
N HIS A 186 -9.01 -0.54 -6.42
CA HIS A 186 -8.88 0.85 -6.83
C HIS A 186 -9.87 1.17 -7.95
N TYR A 187 -10.48 2.35 -7.89
CA TYR A 187 -11.48 2.79 -8.86
C TYR A 187 -11.25 4.24 -9.26
N TYR A 188 -10.82 4.43 -10.49
CA TYR A 188 -10.48 5.73 -11.05
C TYR A 188 -11.40 6.17 -12.20
N ASN A 189 -12.45 5.38 -12.53
CA ASN A 189 -13.30 5.74 -13.64
C ASN A 189 -14.20 6.95 -13.34
N PRO A 190 -14.40 7.85 -14.31
CA PRO A 190 -13.77 7.83 -15.62
C PRO A 190 -12.31 8.30 -15.56
N LEU A 191 -11.41 7.52 -16.18
CA LEU A 191 -9.96 7.76 -16.13
C LEU A 191 -9.58 9.15 -16.66
N VAL A 192 -10.28 9.61 -17.70
CA VAL A 192 -10.09 10.95 -18.29
C VAL A 192 -10.35 12.08 -17.30
N PHE A 193 -11.14 11.88 -16.27
CA PHE A 193 -11.35 12.85 -15.20
C PHE A 193 -10.27 12.75 -14.13
N THR A 194 -10.03 11.57 -13.60
CA THR A 194 -9.14 11.35 -12.45
C THR A 194 -7.67 11.52 -12.79
N HIS A 195 -7.29 11.29 -14.07
CA HIS A 195 -5.93 11.38 -14.57
C HIS A 195 -5.73 12.49 -15.59
N GLN A 196 -6.52 13.55 -15.53
CA GLN A 196 -6.32 14.72 -16.38
C GLN A 196 -4.87 15.21 -16.29
N LYS A 197 -4.25 15.48 -17.45
CA LYS A 197 -2.87 16.02 -17.53
C LYS A 197 -1.81 15.11 -16.89
N ALA A 198 -2.12 13.84 -16.67
CA ALA A 198 -1.17 12.86 -16.13
C ALA A 198 -0.16 12.48 -17.24
N HIS A 199 1.06 12.97 -17.11
CA HIS A 199 2.13 12.77 -18.09
C HIS A 199 2.57 11.30 -18.26
N TRP A 200 2.20 10.41 -17.34
CA TRP A 200 2.48 8.97 -17.41
C TRP A 200 1.41 8.16 -18.14
N ILE A 201 0.36 8.83 -18.67
CA ILE A 201 -0.68 8.18 -19.48
C ILE A 201 -0.62 8.74 -20.90
N ASP A 202 -0.21 7.90 -21.84
CA ASP A 202 0.05 8.28 -23.25
C ASP A 202 -1.11 8.98 -23.97
N LYS A 203 -2.35 8.77 -23.51
CA LYS A 203 -3.56 9.36 -24.12
C LYS A 203 -4.04 10.64 -23.43
N MET A 204 -3.41 11.06 -22.35
CA MET A 204 -3.76 12.29 -21.64
C MET A 204 -2.91 13.44 -22.17
N THR A 205 -3.53 14.38 -22.88
CA THR A 205 -2.87 15.60 -23.36
C THR A 205 -3.05 16.73 -22.35
N ASP A 206 -2.16 17.72 -22.39
CA ASP A 206 -2.26 18.93 -21.55
C ASP A 206 -3.54 19.75 -21.85
N GLU A 207 -4.18 19.52 -23.00
CA GLU A 207 -5.41 20.16 -23.43
C GLU A 207 -6.67 19.48 -22.87
N CYS A 208 -6.54 18.30 -22.24
CA CYS A 208 -7.67 17.60 -21.65
C CYS A 208 -8.16 18.36 -20.42
N GLU A 209 -9.35 18.94 -20.51
CA GLU A 209 -10.00 19.65 -19.40
C GLU A 209 -11.42 19.14 -19.22
N ILE A 210 -11.65 18.41 -18.14
CA ILE A 210 -12.94 17.81 -17.78
C ILE A 210 -13.33 18.28 -16.40
N SER A 211 -14.53 18.81 -16.26
CA SER A 211 -15.09 19.23 -14.99
C SER A 211 -16.10 18.21 -14.46
N TYR A 212 -16.22 18.12 -13.14
CA TYR A 212 -17.21 17.29 -12.46
C TYR A 212 -18.18 18.20 -11.67
N PRO A 213 -19.51 17.94 -11.71
CA PRO A 213 -20.20 16.99 -12.61
C PRO A 213 -20.24 17.51 -14.06
N GLY A 214 -20.13 16.63 -15.02
CA GLY A 214 -20.17 16.99 -16.43
C GLY A 214 -20.05 15.77 -17.35
N PRO A 215 -20.30 15.95 -18.67
CA PRO A 215 -20.14 14.86 -19.61
C PRO A 215 -18.65 14.51 -19.76
N THR A 216 -18.33 13.22 -19.69
CA THR A 216 -17.05 12.70 -20.12
C THR A 216 -17.10 12.56 -21.64
N LYS A 217 -16.20 13.26 -22.36
CA LYS A 217 -15.99 12.96 -23.78
C LYS A 217 -15.23 11.64 -23.85
N GLU A 218 -15.66 10.74 -24.74
CA GLU A 218 -14.84 9.59 -25.11
C GLU A 218 -13.59 10.10 -25.82
N TYR A 219 -12.42 9.71 -25.30
CA TYR A 219 -11.10 10.02 -25.88
C TYR A 219 -10.50 8.75 -26.47
#